data_1ef5d6d27527a28144398f475814b945
#
_entry.id   1ef5d6d27527a28144398f475814b945
#
_cell.length_a   1.000
_cell.length_b   1.000
_cell.length_c   1.000
_cell.angle_alpha   90.00
_cell.angle_beta   90.00
_cell.angle_gamma   90.00
#
_symmetry.space_group_name_H-M   'P 1'
#
loop_
_entity.id
_entity.type
_entity.pdbx_description
1 polymer ?
#
loop_
_entity_poly.entity_id
_entity_poly.type
_entity_poly.pdbx_seq_one_letter_code
_entity_poly.pdbx_strand_id
1 'polypeptide(L)'
;MKEGFRQSMAWLHTWTGLIVAWVLFFVFVTGTAGYFNYEITRWMEPERPLAGTPLDYDRVALVENGLDRLQQVAPEAEVWAINLPHWAQAQRAWQDYSIEWTTLPQEGHERGMRGSEQLDPATGGLRTDIEPRATGGGRQLYIMHYALHYIDYPLAFRLVGICTMLMLVAIITGVITHKKIFKDFFT
;
A
#
# COMPACT_ATOMS: atom_id res chain seq x y z
N MET A 1 21.11 5.52 39.95
CA MET A 1 21.29 4.51 38.88
C MET A 1 22.77 4.23 38.75
N LYS A 2 23.20 2.97 38.80
CA LYS A 2 24.63 2.62 38.68
C LYS A 2 25.12 3.06 37.29
N GLU A 3 26.34 3.62 37.23
CA GLU A 3 26.93 4.12 35.98
C GLU A 3 26.91 3.06 34.86
N GLY A 4 27.18 1.79 35.20
CA GLY A 4 27.15 0.68 34.24
C GLY A 4 25.79 0.49 33.53
N PHE A 5 24.66 0.67 34.20
CA PHE A 5 23.34 0.55 33.59
C PHE A 5 23.09 1.64 32.53
N ARG A 6 23.45 2.88 32.85
CA ARG A 6 23.29 4.00 31.91
C ARG A 6 24.20 3.85 30.70
N GLN A 7 25.44 3.39 30.88
CA GLN A 7 26.36 3.13 29.79
C GLN A 7 25.85 2.03 28.86
N SER A 8 25.31 0.95 29.44
CA SER A 8 24.69 -0.12 28.66
C SER A 8 23.47 0.38 27.85
N MET A 9 22.64 1.23 28.43
CA MET A 9 21.49 1.81 27.72
C MET A 9 21.94 2.77 26.61
N ALA A 10 22.98 3.57 26.84
CA ALA A 10 23.55 4.45 25.82
C ALA A 10 24.18 3.65 24.67
N TRP A 11 24.89 2.58 24.97
CA TRP A 11 25.43 1.68 23.96
C TRP A 11 24.33 1.03 23.12
N LEU A 12 23.31 0.48 23.77
CA LEU A 12 22.17 -0.14 23.10
C LEU A 12 21.42 0.87 22.22
N HIS A 13 21.17 2.08 22.73
CA HIS A 13 20.54 3.16 21.99
C HIS A 13 21.32 3.53 20.72
N THR A 14 22.64 3.69 20.87
CA THR A 14 23.50 4.06 19.73
C THR A 14 23.46 2.99 18.64
N TRP A 15 23.66 1.73 19.00
CA TRP A 15 23.73 0.67 18.01
C TRP A 15 22.39 0.33 17.38
N THR A 16 21.31 0.26 18.18
CA THR A 16 19.96 0.05 17.62
C THR A 16 19.56 1.20 16.72
N GLY A 17 19.82 2.44 17.15
CA GLY A 17 19.53 3.62 16.34
C GLY A 17 20.32 3.63 15.02
N LEU A 18 21.61 3.37 15.07
CA LEU A 18 22.48 3.38 13.88
C LEU A 18 22.10 2.30 12.86
N ILE A 19 21.83 1.07 13.33
CA ILE A 19 21.50 -0.05 12.46
C ILE A 19 20.18 0.18 11.74
N VAL A 20 19.16 0.68 12.45
CA VAL A 20 17.82 0.79 11.89
C VAL A 20 17.51 2.15 11.26
N ALA A 21 18.31 3.19 11.55
CA ALA A 21 18.02 4.56 11.13
C ALA A 21 17.79 4.70 9.61
N TRP A 22 18.60 4.05 8.79
CA TRP A 22 18.48 4.12 7.35
C TRP A 22 17.22 3.44 6.83
N VAL A 23 16.89 2.26 7.36
CA VAL A 23 15.66 1.55 6.99
C VAL A 23 14.45 2.35 7.43
N LEU A 24 14.45 2.85 8.68
CA LEU A 24 13.35 3.66 9.19
C LEU A 24 13.20 4.98 8.44
N PHE A 25 14.29 5.66 8.11
CA PHE A 25 14.25 6.87 7.30
C PHE A 25 13.56 6.60 5.95
N PHE A 26 13.97 5.55 5.25
CA PHE A 26 13.34 5.14 3.99
C PHE A 26 11.86 4.80 4.18
N VAL A 27 11.53 4.02 5.20
CA VAL A 27 10.15 3.64 5.53
C VAL A 27 9.29 4.87 5.85
N PHE A 28 9.80 5.84 6.62
CA PHE A 28 9.06 7.07 6.92
C PHE A 28 8.87 7.96 5.69
N VAL A 29 9.88 8.13 4.87
CA VAL A 29 9.78 8.92 3.64
C VAL A 29 8.76 8.31 2.69
N THR A 30 8.83 7.00 2.47
CA THR A 30 7.90 6.30 1.59
C THR A 30 6.48 6.25 2.17
N GLY A 31 6.32 6.15 3.50
CA GLY A 31 5.03 6.22 4.17
C GLY A 31 4.40 7.61 4.08
N THR A 32 5.19 8.66 4.26
CA THR A 32 4.72 10.05 4.06
C THR A 32 4.27 10.28 2.62
N ALA A 33 5.06 9.83 1.65
CA ALA A 33 4.67 9.88 0.24
C ALA A 33 3.45 9.00 -0.06
N GLY A 34 3.36 7.81 0.57
CA GLY A 34 2.23 6.89 0.44
C GLY A 34 0.91 7.46 0.94
N TYR A 35 0.93 8.44 1.85
CA TYR A 35 -0.26 9.18 2.26
C TYR A 35 -0.89 9.96 1.09
N PHE A 36 -0.07 10.44 0.17
CA PHE A 36 -0.46 11.14 -1.05
C PHE A 36 -0.51 10.20 -2.27
N ASN A 37 -0.77 8.91 -2.07
CA ASN A 37 -0.68 7.91 -3.16
C ASN A 37 -1.59 8.25 -4.35
N TYR A 38 -2.78 8.80 -4.12
CA TYR A 38 -3.72 9.18 -5.18
C TYR A 38 -3.22 10.39 -5.99
N GLU A 39 -2.74 11.40 -5.31
CA GLU A 39 -2.20 12.62 -5.92
C GLU A 39 -0.92 12.32 -6.71
N ILE A 40 -0.07 11.46 -6.16
CA ILE A 40 1.16 11.01 -6.84
C ILE A 40 0.81 10.17 -8.06
N THR A 41 -0.14 9.24 -7.96
CA THR A 41 -0.58 8.42 -9.09
C THR A 41 -1.18 9.32 -10.18
N ARG A 42 -2.00 10.29 -9.82
CA ARG A 42 -2.55 11.27 -10.75
C ARG A 42 -1.46 12.09 -11.45
N TRP A 43 -0.42 12.50 -10.72
CA TRP A 43 0.72 13.19 -11.31
C TRP A 43 1.52 12.29 -12.26
N MET A 44 1.66 11.02 -11.93
CA MET A 44 2.39 10.05 -12.74
C MET A 44 1.59 9.58 -13.96
N GLU A 45 0.26 9.60 -13.88
CA GLU A 45 -0.68 9.10 -14.90
C GLU A 45 -1.77 10.16 -15.20
N PRO A 46 -1.37 11.32 -15.73
CA PRO A 46 -2.29 12.45 -15.99
C PRO A 46 -3.33 12.16 -17.08
N GLU A 47 -3.11 11.16 -17.92
CA GLU A 47 -4.03 10.71 -18.96
C GLU A 47 -5.29 10.03 -18.42
N ARG A 48 -5.28 9.56 -17.15
CA ARG A 48 -6.47 8.99 -16.57
C ARG A 48 -7.48 10.07 -16.17
N PRO A 49 -8.72 9.96 -16.62
CA PRO A 49 -9.75 10.94 -16.26
C PRO A 49 -10.04 10.90 -14.77
N LEU A 50 -10.19 12.08 -14.17
CA LEU A 50 -10.73 12.16 -12.82
C LEU A 50 -12.18 11.67 -12.82
N ALA A 51 -12.55 11.00 -11.73
CA ALA A 51 -13.95 10.85 -11.43
C ALA A 51 -14.56 12.24 -11.33
N GLY A 52 -15.44 12.58 -12.27
CA GLY A 52 -16.27 13.78 -12.15
C GLY A 52 -17.19 13.69 -10.93
N THR A 53 -18.15 14.61 -10.81
CA THR A 53 -19.19 14.69 -9.78
C THR A 53 -19.70 13.36 -9.21
N PRO A 54 -20.30 13.36 -8.00
CA PRO A 54 -20.78 12.17 -7.31
C PRO A 54 -21.58 11.27 -8.24
N LEU A 55 -21.16 10.01 -8.30
CA LEU A 55 -21.63 9.03 -9.25
C LEU A 55 -23.01 8.54 -8.82
N ASP A 56 -24.00 8.96 -9.54
CA ASP A 56 -25.37 8.41 -9.42
C ASP A 56 -25.48 7.18 -10.34
N TYR A 57 -24.66 6.16 -10.05
CA TYR A 57 -24.74 4.90 -10.77
C TYR A 57 -25.64 3.92 -10.04
N ASP A 58 -26.44 3.20 -10.83
CA ASP A 58 -27.16 2.03 -10.30
C ASP A 58 -26.15 0.92 -9.98
N ARG A 59 -25.90 0.74 -8.69
CA ARG A 59 -24.95 -0.27 -8.20
C ARG A 59 -25.35 -1.68 -8.57
N VAL A 60 -26.64 -1.96 -8.69
CA VAL A 60 -27.14 -3.28 -9.07
C VAL A 60 -26.77 -3.55 -10.51
N ALA A 61 -27.01 -2.60 -11.41
CA ALA A 61 -26.63 -2.71 -12.80
C ALA A 61 -25.11 -2.86 -12.99
N LEU A 62 -24.29 -2.17 -12.18
CA LEU A 62 -22.84 -2.35 -12.21
C LEU A 62 -22.42 -3.77 -11.80
N VAL A 63 -23.03 -4.33 -10.77
CA VAL A 63 -22.74 -5.70 -10.34
C VAL A 63 -23.16 -6.71 -11.40
N GLU A 64 -24.36 -6.56 -11.97
CA GLU A 64 -24.87 -7.44 -13.04
C GLU A 64 -23.95 -7.41 -14.26
N ASN A 65 -23.58 -6.21 -14.75
CA ASN A 65 -22.64 -6.06 -15.87
C ASN A 65 -21.28 -6.69 -15.57
N GLY A 66 -20.76 -6.51 -14.35
CA GLY A 66 -19.50 -7.10 -13.92
C GLY A 66 -19.55 -8.62 -13.86
N LEU A 67 -20.66 -9.19 -13.37
CA LEU A 67 -20.87 -10.63 -13.33
C LEU A 67 -20.98 -11.23 -14.76
N ASP A 68 -21.76 -10.60 -15.63
CA ASP A 68 -21.91 -11.04 -17.01
C ASP A 68 -20.56 -11.05 -17.73
N ARG A 69 -19.74 -10.01 -17.48
CA ARG A 69 -18.39 -9.94 -18.07
C ARG A 69 -17.47 -11.03 -17.52
N LEU A 70 -17.47 -11.27 -16.20
CA LEU A 70 -16.68 -12.32 -15.57
C LEU A 70 -17.06 -13.71 -16.09
N GLN A 71 -18.34 -13.97 -16.31
CA GLN A 71 -18.81 -15.21 -16.93
C GLN A 71 -18.28 -15.40 -18.36
N GLN A 72 -18.08 -14.31 -19.10
CA GLN A 72 -17.54 -14.35 -20.46
C GLN A 72 -16.02 -14.58 -20.49
N VAL A 73 -15.27 -13.89 -19.60
CA VAL A 73 -13.80 -13.87 -19.68
C VAL A 73 -13.12 -14.92 -18.80
N ALA A 74 -13.76 -15.34 -17.73
CA ALA A 74 -13.17 -16.25 -16.76
C ALA A 74 -14.20 -17.18 -16.08
N PRO A 75 -15.01 -17.94 -16.84
CA PRO A 75 -16.05 -18.82 -16.29
C PRO A 75 -15.52 -19.86 -15.33
N GLU A 76 -14.29 -20.33 -15.52
CA GLU A 76 -13.61 -21.39 -14.73
C GLU A 76 -12.74 -20.81 -13.59
N ALA A 77 -12.82 -19.51 -13.29
CA ALA A 77 -12.01 -18.93 -12.23
C ALA A 77 -12.52 -19.37 -10.84
N GLU A 78 -11.57 -19.56 -9.93
CA GLU A 78 -11.85 -19.92 -8.53
C GLU A 78 -12.46 -18.75 -7.75
N VAL A 79 -12.00 -17.54 -8.04
CA VAL A 79 -12.42 -16.33 -7.34
C VAL A 79 -12.73 -15.22 -8.35
N TRP A 80 -13.87 -14.58 -8.16
CA TRP A 80 -14.28 -13.36 -8.83
C TRP A 80 -14.38 -12.22 -7.85
N ALA A 81 -13.92 -11.03 -8.25
CA ALA A 81 -14.09 -9.79 -7.51
C ALA A 81 -14.55 -8.67 -8.46
N ILE A 82 -15.47 -7.84 -7.96
CA ILE A 82 -15.95 -6.66 -8.67
C ILE A 82 -15.64 -5.46 -7.78
N ASN A 83 -14.80 -4.56 -8.28
CA ASN A 83 -14.46 -3.31 -7.62
C ASN A 83 -15.39 -2.22 -8.13
N LEU A 84 -16.33 -1.80 -7.31
CA LEU A 84 -17.27 -0.73 -7.64
C LEU A 84 -16.65 0.64 -7.40
N PRO A 85 -17.05 1.66 -8.20
CA PRO A 85 -16.63 3.04 -7.98
C PRO A 85 -16.95 3.49 -6.56
N HIS A 86 -15.96 4.01 -5.84
CA HIS A 86 -16.13 4.43 -4.46
C HIS A 86 -16.19 5.96 -4.36
N TRP A 87 -17.32 6.50 -3.88
CA TRP A 87 -17.56 7.94 -3.82
C TRP A 87 -16.53 8.74 -3.03
N ALA A 88 -16.01 8.19 -1.92
CA ALA A 88 -15.02 8.87 -1.08
C ALA A 88 -13.66 9.04 -1.78
N GLN A 89 -13.38 8.20 -2.76
CA GLN A 89 -12.17 8.27 -3.57
C GLN A 89 -12.39 9.03 -4.89
N ALA A 90 -13.66 9.28 -5.26
CA ALA A 90 -14.03 9.93 -6.52
C ALA A 90 -13.43 11.33 -6.70
N GLN A 91 -13.15 12.05 -5.59
CA GLN A 91 -12.52 13.37 -5.64
C GLN A 91 -10.98 13.33 -5.73
N ARG A 92 -10.36 12.21 -5.36
CA ARG A 92 -8.91 12.04 -5.26
C ARG A 92 -8.34 11.02 -6.24
N ALA A 93 -9.18 10.09 -6.68
CA ALA A 93 -8.83 9.01 -7.59
C ALA A 93 -9.74 9.03 -8.83
N TRP A 94 -9.38 8.29 -9.85
CA TRP A 94 -10.27 7.97 -10.97
C TRP A 94 -11.34 6.98 -10.55
N GLN A 95 -12.35 6.85 -11.41
CA GLN A 95 -13.39 5.86 -11.25
C GLN A 95 -12.83 4.46 -11.53
N ASP A 96 -12.56 3.72 -10.47
CA ASP A 96 -12.20 2.32 -10.59
C ASP A 96 -13.47 1.46 -10.59
N TYR A 97 -13.97 1.18 -11.78
CA TYR A 97 -14.90 0.08 -11.97
C TYR A 97 -14.13 -1.02 -12.69
N SER A 98 -13.80 -2.07 -11.98
CA SER A 98 -12.99 -3.17 -12.52
C SER A 98 -13.49 -4.52 -12.04
N ILE A 99 -13.23 -5.51 -12.87
CA ILE A 99 -13.38 -6.91 -12.52
C ILE A 99 -12.02 -7.55 -12.34
N GLU A 100 -11.91 -8.45 -11.41
CA GLU A 100 -10.70 -9.24 -11.17
C GLU A 100 -11.09 -10.71 -11.03
N TRP A 101 -10.21 -11.59 -11.46
CA TRP A 101 -10.39 -13.02 -11.28
C TRP A 101 -9.08 -13.70 -10.94
N THR A 102 -9.18 -14.84 -10.27
CA THR A 102 -8.04 -15.72 -9.99
C THR A 102 -8.41 -17.12 -10.46
N THR A 103 -7.59 -17.70 -11.33
CA THR A 103 -7.78 -19.08 -11.81
C THR A 103 -7.35 -20.08 -10.75
N LEU A 104 -7.75 -21.33 -10.89
CA LEU A 104 -7.17 -22.42 -10.10
C LEU A 104 -5.65 -22.51 -10.34
N PRO A 105 -4.87 -22.91 -9.31
CA PRO A 105 -3.45 -23.16 -9.49
C PRO A 105 -3.21 -24.21 -10.58
N GLN A 106 -2.29 -23.90 -11.50
CA GLN A 106 -1.83 -24.88 -12.49
C GLN A 106 -0.74 -25.78 -11.89
N GLU A 107 -0.53 -26.94 -12.51
CA GLU A 107 0.49 -27.90 -12.08
C GLU A 107 1.88 -27.25 -12.00
N GLY A 108 2.50 -27.29 -10.82
CA GLY A 108 3.78 -26.62 -10.52
C GLY A 108 3.69 -25.18 -9.97
N HIS A 109 2.50 -24.61 -9.83
CA HIS A 109 2.29 -23.29 -9.25
C HIS A 109 1.45 -23.36 -7.97
N GLU A 110 1.89 -22.70 -6.90
CA GLU A 110 1.15 -22.63 -5.63
C GLU A 110 -0.09 -21.73 -5.69
N ARG A 111 -0.20 -20.87 -6.69
CA ARG A 111 -1.30 -19.89 -6.84
C ARG A 111 -1.78 -19.84 -8.28
N GLY A 112 -3.07 -19.61 -8.45
CA GLY A 112 -3.67 -19.33 -9.74
C GLY A 112 -3.22 -17.97 -10.34
N MET A 113 -3.36 -17.85 -11.64
CA MET A 113 -3.09 -16.59 -12.34
C MET A 113 -4.20 -15.58 -12.06
N ARG A 114 -3.82 -14.32 -11.86
CA ARG A 114 -4.75 -13.20 -11.72
C ARG A 114 -4.91 -12.49 -13.05
N GLY A 115 -6.17 -12.18 -13.38
CA GLY A 115 -6.52 -11.29 -14.45
C GLY A 115 -7.39 -10.14 -13.96
N SER A 116 -7.40 -9.05 -14.68
CA SER A 116 -8.26 -7.89 -14.39
C SER A 116 -8.61 -7.14 -15.66
N GLU A 117 -9.82 -6.58 -15.70
CA GLU A 117 -10.28 -5.69 -16.74
C GLU A 117 -10.93 -4.44 -16.14
N GLN A 118 -10.69 -3.29 -16.77
CA GLN A 118 -11.35 -2.03 -16.41
C GLN A 118 -12.64 -1.90 -17.25
N LEU A 119 -13.72 -1.56 -16.58
CA LEU A 119 -15.03 -1.36 -17.20
C LEU A 119 -15.44 0.11 -17.12
N ASP A 120 -16.22 0.56 -18.07
CA ASP A 120 -16.83 1.87 -18.06
C ASP A 120 -18.13 1.82 -17.21
N PRO A 121 -18.20 2.58 -16.11
CA PRO A 121 -19.38 2.56 -15.24
C PRO A 121 -20.64 3.12 -15.90
N ALA A 122 -20.53 3.91 -16.97
CA ALA A 122 -21.67 4.45 -17.69
C ALA A 122 -22.29 3.43 -18.66
N THR A 123 -21.46 2.59 -19.28
CA THR A 123 -21.89 1.66 -20.34
C THR A 123 -21.82 0.19 -19.95
N GLY A 124 -21.09 -0.13 -18.86
CA GLY A 124 -20.76 -1.51 -18.47
C GLY A 124 -19.76 -2.21 -19.42
N GLY A 125 -19.34 -1.55 -20.49
CA GLY A 125 -18.43 -2.10 -21.49
C GLY A 125 -16.97 -2.07 -21.07
N LEU A 126 -16.13 -2.82 -21.80
CA LEU A 126 -14.68 -2.80 -21.61
C LEU A 126 -14.13 -1.40 -21.90
N ARG A 127 -13.33 -0.89 -20.99
CA ARG A 127 -12.67 0.39 -21.14
C ARG A 127 -11.37 0.22 -21.92
N THR A 128 -11.38 0.62 -23.17
CA THR A 128 -10.24 0.50 -24.11
C THR A 128 -9.57 1.84 -24.42
N ASP A 129 -10.14 2.94 -23.94
CA ASP A 129 -9.73 4.31 -24.23
C ASP A 129 -8.50 4.75 -23.41
N ILE A 130 -8.07 3.95 -22.46
CA ILE A 130 -6.95 4.26 -21.59
C ILE A 130 -5.97 3.08 -21.56
N GLU A 131 -4.81 3.27 -22.18
CA GLU A 131 -3.65 2.44 -21.88
C GLU A 131 -2.92 3.03 -20.66
N PRO A 132 -3.10 2.48 -19.45
CA PRO A 132 -2.42 3.01 -18.29
C PRO A 132 -0.92 2.79 -18.43
N ARG A 133 -0.12 3.83 -18.19
CA ARG A 133 1.32 3.66 -18.07
C ARG A 133 1.64 2.69 -16.93
N ALA A 134 2.63 1.82 -17.15
CA ALA A 134 3.10 0.89 -16.12
C ALA A 134 4.00 1.62 -15.09
N THR A 135 3.47 2.63 -14.41
CA THR A 135 4.24 3.43 -13.45
C THR A 135 4.26 2.84 -12.03
N GLY A 136 3.33 1.94 -11.72
CA GLY A 136 3.07 1.50 -10.36
C GLY A 136 2.41 2.56 -9.46
N GLY A 137 2.36 3.82 -9.90
CA GLY A 137 1.71 4.93 -9.23
C GLY A 137 2.21 5.18 -7.80
N GLY A 138 1.48 5.97 -7.06
CA GLY A 138 1.75 6.22 -5.62
C GLY A 138 1.58 4.99 -4.74
N ARG A 139 0.82 3.97 -5.21
CA ARG A 139 0.67 2.68 -4.53
C ARG A 139 2.02 1.98 -4.31
N GLN A 140 2.96 2.12 -5.25
CA GLN A 140 4.30 1.54 -5.10
C GLN A 140 5.03 2.12 -3.88
N LEU A 141 4.93 3.43 -3.64
CA LEU A 141 5.51 4.08 -2.46
C LEU A 141 4.86 3.57 -1.16
N TYR A 142 3.54 3.39 -1.18
CA TYR A 142 2.83 2.80 -0.05
C TYR A 142 3.29 1.35 0.23
N ILE A 143 3.50 0.53 -0.80
CA ILE A 143 4.03 -0.83 -0.63
C ILE A 143 5.48 -0.80 -0.12
N MET A 144 6.30 0.12 -0.59
CA MET A 144 7.68 0.32 -0.10
C MET A 144 7.73 0.63 1.40
N HIS A 145 6.73 1.33 1.93
CA HIS A 145 6.65 1.65 3.35
C HIS A 145 6.62 0.42 4.26
N TYR A 146 5.89 -0.63 3.89
CA TYR A 146 5.71 -1.79 4.76
C TYR A 146 6.32 -3.10 4.24
N ALA A 147 6.67 -3.16 2.96
CA ALA A 147 7.12 -4.40 2.32
C ALA A 147 8.38 -4.25 1.46
N LEU A 148 9.06 -3.09 1.45
CA LEU A 148 10.32 -2.85 0.72
C LEU A 148 10.32 -3.37 -0.73
N HIS A 149 9.24 -3.23 -1.44
CA HIS A 149 8.80 -3.67 -2.76
C HIS A 149 9.69 -4.62 -3.60
N TYR A 150 11.02 -4.44 -3.58
CA TYR A 150 11.99 -5.21 -4.40
C TYR A 150 12.58 -6.43 -3.69
N ILE A 151 12.13 -6.73 -2.49
CA ILE A 151 12.56 -7.88 -1.70
C ILE A 151 11.40 -8.86 -1.63
N ASP A 152 11.68 -10.16 -1.52
CA ASP A 152 10.65 -11.17 -1.28
C ASP A 152 9.72 -10.75 -0.13
N TYR A 153 8.40 -10.77 -0.38
CA TYR A 153 7.41 -10.16 0.50
C TYR A 153 7.47 -10.67 1.96
N PRO A 154 7.52 -12.00 2.24
CA PRO A 154 7.66 -12.51 3.58
C PRO A 154 8.95 -12.04 4.28
N LEU A 155 10.06 -11.96 3.56
CA LEU A 155 11.33 -11.48 4.08
C LEU A 155 11.28 -9.97 4.37
N ALA A 156 10.79 -9.19 3.42
CA ALA A 156 10.65 -7.74 3.57
C ALA A 156 9.80 -7.36 4.78
N PHE A 157 8.63 -8.01 4.92
CA PHE A 157 7.72 -7.79 6.04
C PHE A 157 8.37 -8.11 7.40
N ARG A 158 9.14 -9.20 7.47
CA ARG A 158 9.90 -9.56 8.68
C ARG A 158 10.99 -8.54 9.00
N LEU A 159 11.74 -8.07 7.99
CA LEU A 159 12.78 -7.06 8.17
C LEU A 159 12.21 -5.74 8.70
N VAL A 160 11.12 -5.24 8.11
CA VAL A 160 10.44 -4.02 8.59
C VAL A 160 9.93 -4.22 10.01
N GLY A 161 9.35 -5.38 10.31
CA GLY A 161 8.90 -5.73 11.67
C GLY A 161 10.03 -5.74 12.69
N ILE A 162 11.19 -6.34 12.36
CA ILE A 162 12.39 -6.33 13.23
C ILE A 162 12.88 -4.89 13.44
N CYS A 163 12.97 -4.08 12.38
CA CYS A 163 13.37 -2.69 12.50
C CYS A 163 12.41 -1.89 13.39
N THR A 164 11.11 -2.15 13.30
CA THR A 164 10.09 -1.52 14.17
C THR A 164 10.28 -1.90 15.63
N MET A 165 10.57 -3.16 15.94
CA MET A 165 10.88 -3.61 17.30
C MET A 165 12.17 -2.97 17.82
N LEU A 166 13.21 -2.87 17.02
CA LEU A 166 14.46 -2.20 17.37
C LEU A 166 14.25 -0.69 17.58
N MET A 167 13.37 -0.06 16.82
CA MET A 167 12.95 1.32 17.05
C MET A 167 12.31 1.50 18.42
N LEU A 168 11.44 0.59 18.84
CA LEU A 168 10.86 0.63 20.18
C LEU A 168 11.95 0.56 21.27
N VAL A 169 12.93 -0.34 21.10
CA VAL A 169 14.09 -0.42 22.00
C VAL A 169 14.87 0.88 22.00
N ALA A 170 15.12 1.48 20.83
CA ALA A 170 15.82 2.75 20.71
C ALA A 170 15.06 3.90 21.40
N ILE A 171 13.74 3.95 21.31
CA ILE A 171 12.91 4.95 22.01
C ILE A 171 13.03 4.79 23.51
N ILE A 172 12.85 3.59 24.05
CA ILE A 172 12.92 3.32 25.49
C ILE A 172 14.31 3.67 26.05
N THR A 173 15.36 3.22 25.37
CA THR A 173 16.74 3.49 25.79
C THR A 173 17.10 4.97 25.61
N GLY A 174 16.53 5.64 24.61
CA GLY A 174 16.68 7.07 24.38
C GLY A 174 16.12 7.92 25.54
N VAL A 175 14.93 7.58 26.03
CA VAL A 175 14.32 8.25 27.20
C VAL A 175 15.25 8.12 28.43
N ILE A 176 15.81 6.93 28.67
CA ILE A 176 16.72 6.70 29.80
C ILE A 176 18.04 7.47 29.63
N THR A 177 18.57 7.52 28.43
CA THR A 177 19.86 8.16 28.12
C THR A 177 19.74 9.69 28.11
N HIS A 178 18.67 10.24 27.55
CA HIS A 178 18.44 11.66 27.36
C HIS A 178 17.48 12.27 28.41
N LYS A 179 17.46 11.75 29.61
CA LYS A 179 16.54 12.17 30.69
C LYS A 179 16.54 13.69 30.99
N LYS A 180 17.64 14.41 30.75
CA LYS A 180 17.69 15.87 30.87
C LYS A 180 16.76 16.56 29.90
N ILE A 181 16.80 16.19 28.64
CA ILE A 181 15.94 16.76 27.60
C ILE A 181 14.46 16.58 27.98
N PHE A 182 14.09 15.39 28.42
CA PHE A 182 12.71 15.12 28.85
C PHE A 182 12.33 15.91 30.11
N LYS A 183 13.24 16.03 31.11
CA LYS A 183 12.98 16.84 32.26
C LYS A 183 12.74 18.31 31.91
N ASP A 184 13.62 18.89 31.07
CA ASP A 184 13.57 20.30 30.71
C ASP A 184 12.36 20.62 29.77
N PHE A 185 11.78 19.59 29.11
CA PHE A 185 10.58 19.74 28.30
C PHE A 185 9.29 19.82 29.15
N PHE A 186 9.26 19.14 30.32
CA PHE A 186 8.06 19.06 31.19
C PHE A 186 8.15 19.95 32.43
N THR A 187 9.22 20.66 32.65
CA THR A 187 9.41 21.61 33.78
C THR A 187 9.72 23.00 33.27
#